data_21434e57157c114bda7bf398ba1f5c28
#
_entry.id   21434e57157c114bda7bf398ba1f5c28
#
_cell.length_a   1.000
_cell.length_b   1.000
_cell.length_c   1.000
_cell.angle_alpha   90.00
_cell.angle_beta   90.00
_cell.angle_gamma   90.00
#
_symmetry.space_group_name_H-M   'P 1'
#
loop_
_entity.id
_entity.type
_entity.pdbx_description
1 polymer ?
#
loop_
_entity_poly.entity_id
_entity_poly.type
_entity_poly.pdbx_seq_one_letter_code
_entity_poly.pdbx_strand_id
1 'polypeptide(L)'
;MTGLSLALANLKPGTGKTTSAVWLAHVFAQAGTSVLLVDADPSGSALEWSDLAAMYPGLAPEQAAFPFRIVALPSRELHRRLPEIAKHDDVVIIDTPQIEDHAGIARSALRYADEILIPCAPSPIEINRTTPVRDEIAEVREVRDKPVRSAVLLNRCVARAHSTTDAREALVDLGYDVLSTVVPRREVYAQSFGVPIKHAGCDVWRQVARDLIERCAPLCGVRSRARSESGSCARRRWRPRRAGGPSPTRARRARPRSGPSRSGSPWT
;
A
#
# COMPACT_ATOMS: atom_id res chain seq x y z
N MET A 1 -6.34 -13.55 13.25
CA MET A 1 -5.31 -12.57 13.65
C MET A 1 -4.73 -12.03 12.37
N THR A 2 -4.78 -10.71 12.15
CA THR A 2 -4.11 -10.01 11.05
C THR A 2 -2.63 -10.35 11.03
N GLY A 3 -2.07 -10.65 9.85
CA GLY A 3 -0.67 -10.99 9.68
C GLY A 3 0.25 -9.76 9.71
N LEU A 4 -0.24 -8.60 9.24
CA LEU A 4 0.48 -7.33 9.23
C LEU A 4 -0.52 -6.17 9.34
N SER A 5 -0.29 -5.26 10.28
CA SER A 5 -0.99 -3.97 10.33
C SER A 5 -0.01 -2.82 10.15
N LEU A 6 -0.28 -1.97 9.16
CA LEU A 6 0.59 -0.87 8.72
C LEU A 6 -0.16 0.45 8.77
N ALA A 7 0.40 1.48 9.40
CA ALA A 7 -0.11 2.85 9.33
C ALA A 7 0.85 3.76 8.54
N LEU A 8 0.30 4.53 7.60
CA LEU A 8 1.03 5.57 6.86
C LEU A 8 0.86 6.89 7.61
N ALA A 9 1.92 7.44 8.20
CA ALA A 9 1.83 8.63 9.03
C ALA A 9 2.81 9.74 8.59
N ASN A 10 2.38 10.98 8.67
CA ASN A 10 3.24 12.15 8.53
C ASN A 10 2.59 13.38 9.18
N LEU A 11 3.39 14.38 9.52
CA LEU A 11 2.93 15.62 10.13
C LEU A 11 2.01 16.42 9.21
N LYS A 12 2.39 16.54 7.94
CA LYS A 12 1.77 17.42 6.93
C LYS A 12 1.00 16.66 5.85
N PRO A 13 0.07 17.32 5.15
CA PRO A 13 -0.54 16.78 3.94
C PRO A 13 0.46 16.72 2.79
N GLY A 14 0.08 16.04 1.70
CA GLY A 14 0.86 16.02 0.46
C GLY A 14 2.14 15.20 0.49
N THR A 15 2.45 14.44 1.52
CA THR A 15 3.67 13.63 1.64
C THR A 15 3.62 12.29 0.90
N GLY A 16 2.44 11.91 0.38
CA GLY A 16 2.22 10.68 -0.36
C GLY A 16 1.69 9.52 0.49
N LYS A 17 1.09 9.76 1.65
CA LYS A 17 0.47 8.71 2.49
C LYS A 17 -0.57 7.91 1.70
N THR A 18 -1.62 8.56 1.22
CA THR A 18 -2.70 7.91 0.44
C THR A 18 -2.17 7.17 -0.78
N THR A 19 -1.27 7.79 -1.56
CA THR A 19 -0.65 7.14 -2.72
C THR A 19 0.08 5.87 -2.29
N SER A 20 0.89 5.93 -1.24
CA SER A 20 1.63 4.77 -0.73
C SER A 20 0.69 3.69 -0.20
N ALA A 21 -0.38 4.07 0.51
CA ALA A 21 -1.37 3.14 1.06
C ALA A 21 -2.08 2.35 -0.05
N VAL A 22 -2.59 3.04 -1.06
CA VAL A 22 -3.32 2.43 -2.19
C VAL A 22 -2.41 1.53 -3.02
N TRP A 23 -1.18 1.97 -3.35
CA TRP A 23 -0.22 1.15 -4.11
C TRP A 23 0.25 -0.08 -3.32
N LEU A 24 0.50 0.03 -2.02
CA LEU A 24 0.83 -1.11 -1.17
C LEU A 24 -0.33 -2.10 -1.06
N ALA A 25 -1.56 -1.60 -0.83
CA ALA A 25 -2.75 -2.45 -0.80
C ALA A 25 -2.92 -3.24 -2.10
N HIS A 26 -2.70 -2.58 -3.24
CA HIS A 26 -2.79 -3.21 -4.54
C HIS A 26 -1.75 -4.34 -4.73
N VAL A 27 -0.48 -4.11 -4.38
CA VAL A 27 0.56 -5.15 -4.58
C VAL A 27 0.42 -6.32 -3.60
N PHE A 28 -0.07 -6.09 -2.38
CA PHE A 28 -0.40 -7.16 -1.45
C PHE A 28 -1.58 -8.00 -1.96
N ALA A 29 -2.65 -7.36 -2.44
CA ALA A 29 -3.81 -8.06 -3.00
C ALA A 29 -3.43 -8.84 -4.28
N GLN A 30 -2.60 -8.27 -5.16
CA GLN A 30 -2.06 -9.00 -6.31
C GLN A 30 -1.23 -10.23 -5.94
N ALA A 31 -0.62 -10.25 -4.76
CA ALA A 31 0.08 -11.41 -4.23
C ALA A 31 -0.84 -12.50 -3.66
N GLY A 32 -2.16 -12.27 -3.69
CA GLY A 32 -3.18 -13.21 -3.19
C GLY A 32 -3.46 -13.08 -1.70
N THR A 33 -3.11 -11.95 -1.09
CA THR A 33 -3.36 -11.63 0.31
C THR A 33 -4.71 -10.94 0.44
N SER A 34 -5.49 -11.27 1.48
CA SER A 34 -6.68 -10.49 1.83
C SER A 34 -6.27 -9.17 2.46
N VAL A 35 -6.69 -8.05 1.86
CA VAL A 35 -6.26 -6.71 2.26
C VAL A 35 -7.44 -5.82 2.58
N LEU A 36 -7.36 -5.16 3.74
CA LEU A 36 -8.22 -4.05 4.10
C LEU A 36 -7.41 -2.74 4.10
N LEU A 37 -7.81 -1.80 3.26
CA LEU A 37 -7.36 -0.41 3.35
C LEU A 37 -8.37 0.39 4.17
N VAL A 38 -7.90 1.01 5.24
CA VAL A 38 -8.69 1.87 6.11
C VAL A 38 -8.39 3.31 5.77
N ASP A 39 -9.37 4.01 5.23
CA ASP A 39 -9.29 5.47 5.05
C ASP A 39 -9.69 6.15 6.37
N ALA A 40 -8.68 6.56 7.13
CA ALA A 40 -8.86 7.25 8.40
C ALA A 40 -8.76 8.77 8.26
N ASP A 41 -8.47 9.28 7.06
CA ASP A 41 -8.47 10.71 6.80
C ASP A 41 -9.92 11.21 6.60
N PRO A 42 -10.38 12.25 7.34
CA PRO A 42 -11.69 12.87 7.10
C PRO A 42 -11.89 13.37 5.66
N SER A 43 -10.80 13.63 4.90
CA SER A 43 -10.89 14.01 3.49
C SER A 43 -11.37 12.88 2.58
N GLY A 44 -11.24 11.60 3.01
CA GLY A 44 -11.76 10.45 2.28
C GLY A 44 -11.06 10.15 0.96
N SER A 45 -9.81 10.57 0.79
CA SER A 45 -9.12 10.51 -0.51
C SER A 45 -8.88 9.09 -1.03
N ALA A 46 -8.68 8.11 -0.15
CA ALA A 46 -8.49 6.72 -0.59
C ALA A 46 -9.82 6.10 -1.07
N LEU A 47 -10.92 6.41 -0.39
CA LEU A 47 -12.25 5.97 -0.80
C LEU A 47 -12.68 6.65 -2.11
N GLU A 48 -12.52 7.97 -2.21
CA GLU A 48 -12.79 8.72 -3.45
C GLU A 48 -12.02 8.17 -4.65
N TRP A 49 -10.72 7.84 -4.45
CA TRP A 49 -9.93 7.21 -5.51
C TRP A 49 -10.55 5.89 -5.98
N SER A 50 -11.02 5.05 -5.06
CA SER A 50 -11.66 3.77 -5.40
C SER A 50 -12.93 3.99 -6.24
N ASP A 51 -13.77 4.95 -5.84
CA ASP A 51 -15.02 5.26 -6.52
C ASP A 51 -14.77 5.79 -7.93
N LEU A 52 -13.82 6.71 -8.08
CA LEU A 52 -13.41 7.23 -9.39
C LEU A 52 -12.80 6.14 -10.28
N ALA A 53 -11.95 5.29 -9.71
CA ALA A 53 -11.34 4.19 -10.44
C ALA A 53 -12.39 3.19 -10.96
N ALA A 54 -13.41 2.86 -10.14
CA ALA A 54 -14.49 1.96 -10.54
C ALA A 54 -15.33 2.50 -11.71
N MET A 55 -15.40 3.83 -11.87
CA MET A 55 -16.09 4.51 -12.96
C MET A 55 -15.20 4.80 -14.18
N TYR A 56 -13.97 4.25 -14.22
CA TYR A 56 -12.99 4.61 -15.24
C TYR A 56 -13.46 4.26 -16.66
N PRO A 57 -13.49 5.22 -17.61
CA PRO A 57 -14.03 4.99 -18.95
C PRO A 57 -13.26 3.91 -19.72
N GLY A 58 -14.00 3.04 -20.41
CA GLY A 58 -13.43 2.01 -21.28
C GLY A 58 -12.97 0.73 -20.58
N LEU A 59 -13.23 0.58 -19.29
CA LEU A 59 -13.02 -0.67 -18.54
C LEU A 59 -14.35 -1.18 -17.99
N ALA A 60 -14.50 -2.49 -17.90
CA ALA A 60 -15.61 -3.09 -17.16
C ALA A 60 -15.39 -2.84 -15.65
N PRO A 61 -16.46 -2.67 -14.84
CA PRO A 61 -16.34 -2.38 -13.41
C PRO A 61 -15.42 -3.37 -12.66
N GLU A 62 -15.45 -4.65 -13.00
CA GLU A 62 -14.63 -5.69 -12.39
C GLU A 62 -13.14 -5.57 -12.73
N GLN A 63 -12.81 -4.87 -13.83
CA GLN A 63 -11.44 -4.60 -14.27
C GLN A 63 -10.92 -3.27 -13.70
N ALA A 64 -11.83 -2.37 -13.40
CA ALA A 64 -11.54 -1.03 -12.89
C ALA A 64 -11.45 -1.00 -11.36
N ALA A 65 -12.23 -1.83 -10.66
CA ALA A 65 -12.27 -1.91 -9.22
C ALA A 65 -10.92 -2.36 -8.61
N PHE A 66 -10.63 -1.87 -7.43
CA PHE A 66 -9.46 -2.33 -6.68
C PHE A 66 -9.65 -3.77 -6.18
N PRO A 67 -8.59 -4.61 -6.20
CA PRO A 67 -8.67 -5.99 -5.76
C PRO A 67 -8.62 -6.16 -4.23
N PHE A 68 -9.00 -5.13 -3.46
CA PHE A 68 -9.00 -5.08 -2.00
C PHE A 68 -10.18 -4.24 -1.50
N ARG A 69 -10.53 -4.44 -0.22
CA ARG A 69 -11.60 -3.68 0.42
C ARG A 69 -11.09 -2.33 0.92
N ILE A 70 -11.94 -1.30 0.85
CA ILE A 70 -11.72 0.01 1.50
C ILE A 70 -12.86 0.29 2.46
N VAL A 71 -12.51 0.82 3.64
CA VAL A 71 -13.48 1.26 4.66
C VAL A 71 -13.08 2.63 5.17
N ALA A 72 -13.99 3.59 5.12
CA ALA A 72 -13.81 4.88 5.77
C ALA A 72 -14.00 4.73 7.28
N LEU A 73 -13.00 5.11 8.07
CA LEU A 73 -13.04 5.07 9.53
C LEU A 73 -12.27 6.24 10.17
N PRO A 74 -12.67 7.51 9.93
CA PRO A 74 -12.06 8.70 10.52
C PRO A 74 -12.49 8.85 11.99
N SER A 75 -11.95 7.98 12.88
CA SER A 75 -12.39 7.88 14.27
C SER A 75 -11.24 7.87 15.26
N ARG A 76 -11.37 8.62 16.35
CA ARG A 76 -10.45 8.58 17.50
C ARG A 76 -10.48 7.23 18.23
N GLU A 77 -11.49 6.41 17.99
CA GLU A 77 -11.67 5.05 18.53
C GLU A 77 -11.33 3.95 17.50
N LEU A 78 -10.62 4.28 16.42
CA LEU A 78 -10.25 3.36 15.35
C LEU A 78 -9.60 2.08 15.91
N HIS A 79 -8.62 2.22 16.82
CA HIS A 79 -7.89 1.08 17.40
C HIS A 79 -8.79 0.08 18.15
N ARG A 80 -9.95 0.53 18.65
CA ARG A 80 -10.93 -0.35 19.33
C ARG A 80 -11.87 -1.01 18.35
N ARG A 81 -12.23 -0.33 17.26
CA ARG A 81 -13.21 -0.83 16.29
C ARG A 81 -12.59 -1.72 15.23
N LEU A 82 -11.34 -1.45 14.86
CA LEU A 82 -10.67 -2.12 13.75
C LEU A 82 -10.45 -3.63 13.94
N PRO A 83 -10.20 -4.18 15.14
CA PRO A 83 -10.07 -5.63 15.34
C PRO A 83 -11.26 -6.45 14.81
N GLU A 84 -12.49 -5.98 14.97
CA GLU A 84 -13.68 -6.66 14.46
C GLU A 84 -13.87 -6.45 12.95
N ILE A 85 -13.58 -5.24 12.45
CA ILE A 85 -13.72 -4.90 11.03
C ILE A 85 -12.72 -5.69 10.18
N ALA A 86 -11.49 -5.86 10.68
CA ALA A 86 -10.37 -6.49 9.98
C ALA A 86 -10.20 -7.98 10.33
N LYS A 87 -11.21 -8.61 10.91
CA LYS A 87 -11.13 -9.97 11.45
C LYS A 87 -10.70 -11.04 10.45
N HIS A 88 -10.99 -10.82 9.17
CA HIS A 88 -10.74 -11.77 8.08
C HIS A 88 -9.67 -11.32 7.10
N ASP A 89 -8.98 -10.21 7.40
CA ASP A 89 -7.95 -9.68 6.51
C ASP A 89 -6.56 -10.08 7.02
N ASP A 90 -5.70 -10.48 6.08
CA ASP A 90 -4.31 -10.84 6.37
C ASP A 90 -3.45 -9.59 6.55
N VAL A 91 -3.75 -8.53 5.78
CA VAL A 91 -3.04 -7.25 5.82
C VAL A 91 -4.03 -6.12 6.02
N VAL A 92 -3.74 -5.25 6.98
CA VAL A 92 -4.47 -4.00 7.23
C VAL A 92 -3.55 -2.83 6.97
N ILE A 93 -3.95 -1.93 6.08
CA ILE A 93 -3.22 -0.70 5.79
C ILE A 93 -4.11 0.47 6.20
N ILE A 94 -3.55 1.41 6.96
CA ILE A 94 -4.29 2.56 7.46
C ILE A 94 -3.69 3.82 6.84
N ASP A 95 -4.46 4.49 5.98
CA ASP A 95 -4.15 5.83 5.50
C ASP A 95 -4.60 6.83 6.56
N THR A 96 -3.65 7.49 7.21
CA THR A 96 -3.96 8.41 8.31
C THR A 96 -4.07 9.86 7.83
N PRO A 97 -4.85 10.68 8.51
CA PRO A 97 -4.78 12.12 8.28
C PRO A 97 -3.41 12.69 8.68
N GLN A 98 -3.17 13.95 8.34
CA GLN A 98 -2.03 14.68 8.88
C GLN A 98 -2.15 14.82 10.40
N ILE A 99 -1.04 14.58 11.09
CA ILE A 99 -1.00 14.61 12.56
C ILE A 99 -1.31 16.01 13.08
N GLU A 100 -0.86 17.05 12.37
CA GLU A 100 -1.02 18.44 12.77
C GLU A 100 -2.49 18.84 13.00
N ASP A 101 -3.40 18.40 12.12
CA ASP A 101 -4.82 18.79 12.19
C ASP A 101 -5.70 17.75 12.89
N HIS A 102 -5.29 16.48 12.84
CA HIS A 102 -6.10 15.35 13.29
C HIS A 102 -5.34 14.36 14.19
N ALA A 103 -4.52 14.87 15.13
CA ALA A 103 -3.67 14.05 16.00
C ALA A 103 -4.43 12.89 16.69
N GLY A 104 -5.65 13.13 17.17
CA GLY A 104 -6.43 12.10 17.86
C GLY A 104 -6.80 10.90 16.98
N ILE A 105 -7.09 11.12 15.70
CA ILE A 105 -7.36 10.04 14.74
C ILE A 105 -6.07 9.33 14.37
N ALA A 106 -5.02 10.11 14.05
CA ALA A 106 -3.71 9.57 13.72
C ALA A 106 -3.15 8.70 14.87
N ARG A 107 -3.14 9.20 16.11
CA ARG A 107 -2.72 8.43 17.30
C ARG A 107 -3.51 7.13 17.45
N SER A 108 -4.82 7.15 17.18
CA SER A 108 -5.63 5.93 17.23
C SER A 108 -5.19 4.91 16.18
N ALA A 109 -4.87 5.34 14.98
CA ALA A 109 -4.32 4.47 13.93
C ALA A 109 -2.94 3.90 14.34
N LEU A 110 -2.05 4.75 14.86
CA LEU A 110 -0.72 4.34 15.33
C LEU A 110 -0.80 3.33 16.51
N ARG A 111 -1.86 3.43 17.33
CA ARG A 111 -2.10 2.46 18.42
C ARG A 111 -2.47 1.07 17.90
N TYR A 112 -3.06 0.96 16.75
CA TYR A 112 -3.43 -0.33 16.16
C TYR A 112 -2.28 -0.98 15.38
N ALA A 113 -1.51 -0.20 14.62
CA ALA A 113 -0.51 -0.68 13.67
C ALA A 113 0.68 -1.40 14.34
N ASP A 114 1.17 -2.48 13.74
CA ASP A 114 2.42 -3.15 14.11
C ASP A 114 3.65 -2.47 13.50
N GLU A 115 3.49 -1.82 12.36
CA GLU A 115 4.53 -1.04 11.68
C GLU A 115 3.96 0.33 11.28
N ILE A 116 4.75 1.39 11.45
CA ILE A 116 4.42 2.74 11.02
C ILE A 116 5.38 3.14 9.92
N LEU A 117 4.86 3.46 8.75
CA LEU A 117 5.62 3.91 7.61
C LEU A 117 5.49 5.42 7.46
N ILE A 118 6.63 6.10 7.39
CA ILE A 118 6.72 7.56 7.28
C ILE A 118 7.20 7.91 5.87
N PRO A 119 6.31 8.22 4.92
CA PRO A 119 6.73 8.69 3.59
C PRO A 119 7.41 10.05 3.71
N CYS A 120 8.63 10.16 3.21
CA CYS A 120 9.45 11.38 3.30
C CYS A 120 10.14 11.65 1.96
N ALA A 121 10.01 12.86 1.41
CA ALA A 121 10.79 13.25 0.25
C ALA A 121 12.22 13.61 0.66
N PRO A 122 13.23 13.40 -0.21
CA PRO A 122 14.64 13.65 0.10
C PRO A 122 14.96 15.15 0.05
N SER A 123 14.45 15.89 1.01
CA SER A 123 14.73 17.32 1.19
C SER A 123 14.86 17.68 2.67
N PRO A 124 15.69 18.66 3.04
CA PRO A 124 15.92 19.04 4.44
C PRO A 124 14.62 19.41 5.19
N ILE A 125 13.70 20.10 4.53
CA ILE A 125 12.43 20.50 5.14
C ILE A 125 11.53 19.28 5.46
N GLU A 126 11.50 18.27 4.58
CA GLU A 126 10.71 17.07 4.80
C GLU A 126 11.35 16.19 5.89
N ILE A 127 12.69 16.10 5.94
CA ILE A 127 13.41 15.39 7.00
C ILE A 127 13.10 16.03 8.36
N ASN A 128 13.17 17.36 8.46
CA ASN A 128 12.87 18.07 9.70
C ASN A 128 11.44 17.82 10.19
N ARG A 129 10.47 17.62 9.28
CA ARG A 129 9.07 17.30 9.59
C ARG A 129 8.86 15.88 10.11
N THR A 130 9.86 15.00 10.05
CA THR A 130 9.75 13.65 10.62
C THR A 130 9.92 13.66 12.13
N THR A 131 10.57 14.67 12.71
CA THR A 131 10.81 14.73 14.17
C THR A 131 9.52 14.75 14.99
N PRO A 132 8.53 15.61 14.72
CA PRO A 132 7.26 15.56 15.44
C PRO A 132 6.50 14.24 15.26
N VAL A 133 6.65 13.58 14.11
CA VAL A 133 6.05 12.24 13.90
C VAL A 133 6.70 11.21 14.83
N ARG A 134 8.01 11.28 15.03
CA ARG A 134 8.72 10.40 15.97
C ARG A 134 8.26 10.62 17.40
N ASP A 135 8.04 11.86 17.78
CA ASP A 135 7.58 12.21 19.12
C ASP A 135 6.17 11.63 19.37
N GLU A 136 5.26 11.75 18.41
CA GLU A 136 3.94 11.11 18.45
C GLU A 136 4.01 9.58 18.54
N ILE A 137 4.96 8.97 17.83
CA ILE A 137 5.18 7.52 17.90
C ILE A 137 5.71 7.13 19.28
N ALA A 138 6.59 7.95 19.90
CA ALA A 138 7.10 7.72 21.23
C ALA A 138 5.97 7.76 22.27
N GLU A 139 5.10 8.76 22.24
CA GLU A 139 3.92 8.84 23.10
C GLU A 139 3.00 7.62 22.95
N VAL A 140 2.79 7.17 21.70
CA VAL A 140 1.98 5.97 21.45
C VAL A 140 2.63 4.71 22.02
N ARG A 141 3.96 4.58 21.97
CA ARG A 141 4.71 3.45 22.56
C ARG A 141 4.52 3.31 24.04
N GLU A 142 4.42 4.42 24.78
CA GLU A 142 4.24 4.43 26.24
C GLU A 142 2.89 3.87 26.70
N VAL A 143 1.86 3.98 25.85
CA VAL A 143 0.48 3.56 26.17
C VAL A 143 0.06 2.24 25.51
N ARG A 144 0.99 1.52 24.89
CA ARG A 144 0.74 0.26 24.20
C ARG A 144 1.34 -0.92 24.94
N ASP A 145 0.58 -2.02 25.00
CA ASP A 145 1.09 -3.30 25.51
C ASP A 145 1.98 -4.03 24.49
N LYS A 146 1.84 -3.70 23.19
CA LYS A 146 2.58 -4.34 22.09
C LYS A 146 3.59 -3.37 21.50
N PRO A 147 4.81 -3.82 21.18
CA PRO A 147 5.79 -2.97 20.51
C PRO A 147 5.29 -2.56 19.13
N VAL A 148 5.54 -1.33 18.74
CA VAL A 148 5.34 -0.81 17.39
C VAL A 148 6.69 -0.41 16.80
N ARG A 149 6.92 -0.79 15.56
CA ARG A 149 8.09 -0.37 14.80
C ARG A 149 7.74 0.80 13.89
N SER A 150 8.74 1.52 13.47
CA SER A 150 8.59 2.58 12.51
C SER A 150 9.75 2.58 11.52
N ALA A 151 9.49 2.98 10.29
CA ALA A 151 10.53 3.19 9.28
C ALA A 151 10.16 4.36 8.39
N VAL A 152 11.19 5.04 7.88
CA VAL A 152 11.03 6.06 6.85
C VAL A 152 11.07 5.40 5.46
N LEU A 153 10.13 5.74 4.60
CA LEU A 153 10.13 5.43 3.18
C LEU A 153 10.54 6.69 2.40
N LEU A 154 11.74 6.69 1.84
CA LEU A 154 12.15 7.76 0.94
C LEU A 154 11.29 7.70 -0.33
N ASN A 155 10.54 8.77 -0.56
CA ASN A 155 9.54 8.89 -1.60
C ASN A 155 9.85 10.06 -2.53
N ARG A 156 9.36 10.02 -3.77
CA ARG A 156 9.60 11.05 -4.80
C ARG A 156 11.09 11.30 -5.09
N CYS A 157 11.90 10.27 -4.97
CA CYS A 157 13.33 10.34 -5.21
C CYS A 157 13.60 10.60 -6.70
N VAL A 158 14.48 11.56 -6.99
CA VAL A 158 14.93 11.84 -8.35
C VAL A 158 16.08 10.89 -8.68
N ALA A 159 15.99 10.24 -9.84
CA ALA A 159 17.00 9.27 -10.26
C ALA A 159 18.38 9.95 -10.34
N ARG A 160 19.40 9.27 -9.80
CA ARG A 160 20.80 9.73 -9.80
C ARG A 160 21.04 11.04 -9.02
N ALA A 161 20.10 11.54 -8.24
CA ALA A 161 20.32 12.70 -7.40
C ALA A 161 21.01 12.29 -6.09
N HIS A 162 22.05 13.03 -5.69
CA HIS A 162 22.75 12.83 -4.42
C HIS A 162 21.83 13.03 -3.21
N SER A 163 20.82 13.89 -3.34
CA SER A 163 19.85 14.19 -2.29
C SER A 163 19.18 12.95 -1.67
N THR A 164 19.07 11.85 -2.40
CA THR A 164 18.51 10.60 -1.85
C THR A 164 19.48 9.93 -0.89
N THR A 165 20.77 9.91 -1.22
CA THR A 165 21.81 9.36 -0.34
C THR A 165 21.98 10.25 0.89
N ASP A 166 22.12 11.56 0.67
CA ASP A 166 22.29 12.55 1.75
C ASP A 166 21.09 12.51 2.73
N ALA A 167 19.87 12.39 2.21
CA ALA A 167 18.67 12.27 3.02
C ALA A 167 18.64 10.97 3.84
N ARG A 168 19.09 9.85 3.25
CA ARG A 168 19.19 8.57 3.96
C ARG A 168 20.17 8.66 5.10
N GLU A 169 21.37 9.19 4.86
CA GLU A 169 22.40 9.37 5.87
C GLU A 169 21.90 10.27 7.00
N ALA A 170 21.33 11.41 6.69
CA ALA A 170 20.77 12.33 7.69
C ALA A 170 19.66 11.68 8.53
N LEU A 171 18.80 10.87 7.94
CA LEU A 171 17.73 10.16 8.68
C LEU A 171 18.30 9.07 9.58
N VAL A 172 19.32 8.34 9.13
CA VAL A 172 20.00 7.32 9.94
C VAL A 172 20.74 7.98 11.10
N ASP A 173 21.42 9.09 10.89
CA ASP A 173 22.10 9.88 11.93
C ASP A 173 21.11 10.42 12.98
N LEU A 174 19.88 10.73 12.56
CA LEU A 174 18.78 11.09 13.47
C LEU A 174 18.14 9.87 14.18
N GLY A 175 18.64 8.65 13.93
CA GLY A 175 18.19 7.43 14.60
C GLY A 175 16.91 6.81 13.99
N TYR A 176 16.61 7.11 12.72
CA TYR A 176 15.50 6.43 12.03
C TYR A 176 15.95 5.14 11.35
N ASP A 177 15.10 4.14 11.39
CA ASP A 177 15.14 3.06 10.39
C ASP A 177 14.67 3.61 9.04
N VAL A 178 15.44 3.39 7.98
CA VAL A 178 15.09 3.80 6.62
C VAL A 178 15.00 2.57 5.75
N LEU A 179 13.86 2.37 5.07
CA LEU A 179 13.68 1.22 4.18
C LEU A 179 14.75 1.21 3.09
N SER A 180 15.22 0.01 2.70
CA SER A 180 16.23 -0.14 1.65
C SER A 180 15.71 0.36 0.30
N THR A 181 14.46 0.07 0.00
CA THR A 181 13.78 0.51 -1.22
C THR A 181 13.39 1.98 -1.14
N VAL A 182 13.62 2.71 -2.23
CA VAL A 182 13.17 4.09 -2.42
C VAL A 182 12.10 4.15 -3.51
N VAL A 183 11.12 5.03 -3.35
CA VAL A 183 10.08 5.25 -4.37
C VAL A 183 10.50 6.42 -5.26
N PRO A 184 10.77 6.19 -6.55
CA PRO A 184 11.18 7.25 -7.46
C PRO A 184 10.03 8.19 -7.79
N ARG A 185 10.36 9.42 -8.16
CA ARG A 185 9.41 10.37 -8.73
C ARG A 185 9.07 9.92 -10.15
N ARG A 186 7.88 9.33 -10.32
CA ARG A 186 7.38 8.86 -11.62
C ARG A 186 5.99 9.43 -11.91
N GLU A 187 5.73 9.70 -13.17
CA GLU A 187 4.43 10.18 -13.66
C GLU A 187 3.29 9.20 -13.28
N VAL A 188 3.54 7.90 -13.40
CA VAL A 188 2.58 6.86 -13.05
C VAL A 188 2.08 6.94 -11.59
N TYR A 189 2.87 7.48 -10.67
CA TYR A 189 2.45 7.70 -9.28
C TYR A 189 1.76 9.06 -9.12
N ALA A 190 2.27 10.09 -9.79
CA ALA A 190 1.73 11.45 -9.70
C ALA A 190 0.32 11.57 -10.29
N GLN A 191 0.05 10.79 -11.36
CA GLN A 191 -1.24 10.79 -12.08
C GLN A 191 -2.13 9.59 -11.72
N SER A 192 -1.84 8.87 -10.63
CA SER A 192 -2.58 7.66 -10.31
C SER A 192 -3.91 7.90 -9.60
N PHE A 193 -4.13 9.06 -8.99
CA PHE A 193 -5.38 9.36 -8.29
C PHE A 193 -6.59 9.27 -9.24
N GLY A 194 -7.62 8.56 -8.80
CA GLY A 194 -8.86 8.40 -9.57
C GLY A 194 -8.77 7.41 -10.74
N VAL A 195 -7.62 6.74 -10.95
CA VAL A 195 -7.49 5.75 -12.02
C VAL A 195 -7.17 4.36 -11.48
N PRO A 196 -7.58 3.28 -12.17
CA PRO A 196 -7.20 1.91 -11.82
C PRO A 196 -5.68 1.73 -11.86
N ILE A 197 -5.12 1.05 -10.85
CA ILE A 197 -3.68 0.80 -10.80
C ILE A 197 -3.29 -0.21 -11.89
N LYS A 198 -2.37 0.20 -12.77
CA LYS A 198 -1.80 -0.63 -13.83
C LYS A 198 -0.51 -1.30 -13.35
N HIS A 199 -0.09 -2.35 -14.06
CA HIS A 199 1.14 -3.08 -13.74
C HIS A 199 2.41 -2.22 -13.77
N ALA A 200 2.42 -1.16 -14.57
CA ALA A 200 3.52 -0.20 -14.61
C ALA A 200 3.67 0.48 -13.24
N GLY A 201 4.83 0.34 -12.61
CA GLY A 201 5.12 0.90 -11.28
C GLY A 201 4.94 -0.05 -10.10
N CYS A 202 4.27 -1.20 -10.25
CA CYS A 202 4.10 -2.18 -9.17
C CYS A 202 5.41 -2.84 -8.70
N ASP A 203 6.44 -2.87 -9.52
CA ASP A 203 7.75 -3.46 -9.20
C ASP A 203 8.39 -2.84 -7.96
N VAL A 204 8.41 -1.52 -7.87
CA VAL A 204 8.94 -0.79 -6.71
C VAL A 204 8.10 -1.08 -5.46
N TRP A 205 6.78 -1.01 -5.58
CA TRP A 205 5.90 -1.25 -4.43
C TRP A 205 5.92 -2.71 -3.95
N ARG A 206 6.14 -3.68 -4.86
CA ARG A 206 6.41 -5.07 -4.47
C ARG A 206 7.71 -5.20 -3.68
N GLN A 207 8.72 -4.40 -3.99
CA GLN A 207 9.95 -4.39 -3.21
C GLN A 207 9.74 -3.75 -1.85
N VAL A 208 9.03 -2.62 -1.76
CA VAL A 208 8.64 -2.01 -0.47
C VAL A 208 7.84 -3.01 0.38
N ALA A 209 6.90 -3.74 -0.21
CA ALA A 209 6.14 -4.77 0.49
C ALA A 209 7.05 -5.90 1.03
N ARG A 210 8.08 -6.31 0.29
CA ARG A 210 9.08 -7.30 0.77
C ARG A 210 9.88 -6.76 1.95
N ASP A 211 10.39 -5.53 1.85
CA ASP A 211 11.12 -4.88 2.94
C ASP A 211 10.27 -4.87 4.23
N LEU A 212 8.97 -4.56 4.12
CA LEU A 212 8.04 -4.55 5.25
C LEU A 212 7.81 -5.96 5.83
N ILE A 213 7.63 -6.98 4.98
CA ILE A 213 7.46 -8.37 5.42
C ILE A 213 8.72 -8.88 6.13
N GLU A 214 9.90 -8.60 5.60
CA GLU A 214 11.17 -9.01 6.20
C GLU A 214 11.38 -8.38 7.59
N ARG A 215 10.96 -7.14 7.76
CA ARG A 215 10.96 -6.47 9.06
C ARG A 215 9.99 -7.12 10.06
N CYS A 216 8.88 -7.69 9.60
CA CYS A 216 7.89 -8.36 10.44
C CYS A 216 8.27 -9.80 10.83
N ALA A 217 9.14 -10.46 10.08
CA ALA A 217 9.52 -11.85 10.29
C ALA A 217 10.05 -12.20 11.70
N PRO A 218 10.83 -11.34 12.41
CA PRO A 218 11.30 -11.63 13.77
C PRO A 218 10.20 -11.75 14.82
N LEU A 219 9.05 -11.12 14.63
CA LEU A 219 7.93 -11.21 15.58
C LEU A 219 7.17 -12.54 15.50
N CYS A 220 7.18 -13.20 14.35
CA CYS A 220 6.62 -14.55 14.18
C CYS A 220 7.49 -15.64 14.80
N GLY A 221 8.81 -15.44 14.90
CA GLY A 221 9.78 -16.42 15.40
C GLY A 221 9.77 -16.62 16.92
N VAL A 222 9.28 -15.68 17.70
CA VAL A 222 9.27 -15.77 19.18
C VAL A 222 8.09 -16.61 19.70
N ARG A 223 7.05 -16.86 18.90
CA ARG A 223 5.90 -17.68 19.31
C ARG A 223 6.04 -19.19 19.06
N SER A 224 7.10 -19.65 18.36
CA SER A 224 7.28 -21.08 18.04
C SER A 224 8.08 -21.88 19.06
N ARG A 225 8.59 -21.28 20.15
CA ARG A 225 9.36 -22.00 21.18
C ARG A 225 8.55 -22.60 22.34
N ALA A 226 7.23 -22.52 22.33
CA ALA A 226 6.36 -23.07 23.39
C ALA A 226 5.48 -24.25 22.96
N ARG A 227 5.76 -24.93 21.86
CA ARG A 227 5.23 -26.27 21.54
C ARG A 227 6.29 -27.08 20.79
N SER A 228 7.12 -27.77 21.53
CA SER A 228 7.83 -28.96 21.04
C SER A 228 6.80 -30.08 20.93
N GLU A 229 6.76 -30.66 19.79
CA GLU A 229 6.45 -32.02 19.37
C GLU A 229 5.44 -32.07 18.23
N SER A 230 5.95 -32.64 17.12
CA SER A 230 5.24 -33.11 15.92
C SER A 230 4.56 -32.08 15.01
N GLY A 231 5.20 -31.79 13.89
CA GLY A 231 4.59 -31.17 12.72
C GLY A 231 5.50 -30.19 11.99
N SER A 232 6.07 -30.63 10.88
CA SER A 232 6.94 -29.83 10.01
C SER A 232 6.31 -28.48 9.65
N CYS A 233 6.86 -27.41 10.21
CA CYS A 233 6.53 -26.07 9.77
C CYS A 233 7.22 -25.82 8.43
N ALA A 234 6.53 -26.13 7.34
CA ALA A 234 6.95 -25.74 6.01
C ALA A 234 7.03 -24.23 5.94
N ARG A 235 8.24 -23.68 5.83
CA ARG A 235 8.49 -22.29 5.47
C ARG A 235 7.73 -22.01 4.18
N ARG A 236 6.56 -21.39 4.26
CA ARG A 236 5.88 -20.85 3.09
C ARG A 236 6.73 -19.70 2.56
N ARG A 237 7.63 -20.02 1.63
CA ARG A 237 8.27 -19.01 0.78
C ARG A 237 7.14 -18.30 0.07
N TRP A 238 7.00 -17.02 0.31
CA TRP A 238 6.15 -16.15 -0.48
C TRP A 238 6.50 -16.35 -1.96
N ARG A 239 5.59 -16.97 -2.70
CA ARG A 239 5.68 -17.10 -4.16
C ARG A 239 4.41 -16.47 -4.72
N PRO A 240 4.51 -15.51 -5.65
CA PRO A 240 3.33 -15.02 -6.37
C PRO A 240 2.69 -16.20 -7.09
N ARG A 241 1.38 -16.41 -6.91
CA ARG A 241 0.62 -17.36 -7.70
C ARG A 241 0.73 -16.92 -9.16
N ARG A 242 1.22 -17.81 -10.03
CA ARG A 242 1.12 -17.59 -11.47
C ARG A 242 -0.36 -17.52 -11.81
N ALA A 243 -0.78 -16.40 -12.42
CA ALA A 243 -2.09 -16.28 -13.02
C ALA A 243 -2.25 -17.42 -14.05
N GLY A 244 -3.19 -18.32 -13.79
CA GLY A 244 -3.58 -19.35 -14.75
C GLY A 244 -4.18 -18.68 -15.97
N GLY A 245 -3.47 -18.68 -17.08
CA GLY A 245 -3.99 -18.23 -18.35
C GLY A 245 -5.14 -19.12 -18.80
N PRO A 246 -6.17 -18.59 -19.48
CA PRO A 246 -7.25 -19.40 -20.02
C PRO A 246 -6.71 -20.36 -21.10
N SER A 247 -7.10 -21.62 -21.01
CA SER A 247 -6.84 -22.64 -22.02
C SER A 247 -7.39 -22.20 -23.38
N PRO A 248 -6.67 -22.42 -24.48
CA PRO A 248 -7.16 -22.07 -25.80
C PRO A 248 -8.26 -23.05 -26.21
N THR A 249 -9.50 -22.61 -26.26
CA THR A 249 -10.61 -23.29 -26.93
C THR A 249 -10.35 -23.28 -28.43
N ARG A 250 -10.26 -24.47 -28.99
CA ARG A 250 -10.13 -24.75 -30.45
C ARG A 250 -11.23 -24.04 -31.22
N ALA A 251 -10.93 -22.97 -31.92
CA ALA A 251 -11.80 -22.37 -32.89
C ALA A 251 -11.87 -23.27 -34.15
N ARG A 252 -13.07 -23.79 -34.45
CA ARG A 252 -13.41 -24.44 -35.71
C ARG A 252 -13.30 -23.41 -36.83
N ARG A 253 -12.48 -23.72 -37.83
CA ARG A 253 -12.41 -22.99 -39.12
C ARG A 253 -13.74 -23.10 -39.83
N ALA A 254 -14.44 -22.00 -40.05
CA ALA A 254 -15.48 -21.86 -41.05
C ALA A 254 -14.87 -21.29 -42.33
N ARG A 255 -15.13 -21.95 -43.44
CA ARG A 255 -14.68 -21.57 -44.81
C ARG A 255 -15.48 -20.36 -45.35
N PRO A 256 -14.88 -19.49 -46.15
CA PRO A 256 -15.57 -18.35 -46.72
C PRO A 256 -16.41 -18.79 -47.93
N ARG A 257 -17.65 -18.27 -48.03
CA ARG A 257 -18.46 -18.29 -49.26
C ARG A 257 -18.18 -17.01 -50.05
N SER A 258 -17.90 -17.21 -51.32
CA SER A 258 -17.66 -16.25 -52.40
C SER A 258 -18.91 -15.53 -52.90
N GLY A 259 -18.81 -14.22 -53.09
CA GLY A 259 -19.30 -13.35 -54.11
C GLY A 259 -20.78 -12.91 -54.08
N PRO A 260 -21.21 -11.91 -54.84
CA PRO A 260 -20.46 -11.11 -55.79
C PRO A 260 -20.62 -9.57 -55.68
N SER A 261 -19.81 -8.88 -56.40
CA SER A 261 -19.70 -7.47 -56.72
C SER A 261 -20.98 -6.75 -57.11
N ARG A 262 -21.23 -5.50 -56.67
CA ARG A 262 -21.79 -4.44 -57.51
C ARG A 262 -21.30 -3.04 -57.07
N SER A 263 -20.85 -2.38 -58.06
CA SER A 263 -20.47 -1.00 -58.30
C SER A 263 -21.47 0.08 -57.87
N GLY A 264 -21.02 1.26 -57.53
CA GLY A 264 -21.81 2.49 -57.55
C GLY A 264 -21.33 3.58 -56.61
N SER A 265 -20.40 4.43 -57.06
CA SER A 265 -20.32 5.84 -56.63
C SER A 265 -21.28 6.66 -57.51
N PRO A 266 -21.47 7.97 -57.39
CA PRO A 266 -20.90 8.98 -56.49
C PRO A 266 -21.89 10.10 -56.01
N TRP A 267 -21.38 11.11 -55.32
CA TRP A 267 -21.86 12.50 -55.15
C TRP A 267 -23.06 12.68 -54.18
N THR A 268 -23.01 13.52 -53.15
CA THR A 268 -22.63 14.94 -52.99
C THR A 268 -22.24 15.20 -51.53
#